data_6c898273a5f54fdc114f5105a0104f1f
#
_entry.id   6c898273a5f54fdc114f5105a0104f1f
#
_cell.length_a   1.000
_cell.length_b   1.000
_cell.length_c   1.000
_cell.angle_alpha   90.00
_cell.angle_beta   90.00
_cell.angle_gamma   90.00
#
_symmetry.space_group_name_H-M   'P 1'
#
loop_
_entity.id
_entity.type
_entity.pdbx_description
1 polymer ?
#
loop_
_entity_poly.entity_id
_entity_poly.type
_entity_poly.pdbx_seq_one_letter_code
_entity_poly.pdbx_strand_id
1 'polypeptide(L)'
;MPPLPAPASARLRFGHRLRHWREARGLSQAELGRLLGYHNSLISRVENARRWPPPGLPARADELLLTGGELAALWQPVRQEREYLGELAAPTLPPLGETGAGPPTGRPDAATFAVLGHLLDVYRAAAAHTGGEQLAAVLEHHARTLAAWQHAAPRETAPAVRSLAARYAELAGWAHFEGDRRTRALGWYTAGLEWARAADDQPTTAALLARQSTLHWWSGAPATALALAEAAHATARTLPGLRAWAALARAHAHALAGAAPEAWRALAEAERLTEAALRAGEPVPGAARAALVLGVAHGTCHRDLALRTGRTAHAHAAVAHLGAALGRLDEAVHPHYHALVAGRLAGAYARAGRHEAAAAVLSRLPPDATGRIAYERRRARSWLGGSTAHRPPADG
;
A
#
# COMPACT_ATOMS: atom_id res chain seq x y z
N MET A 1 -16.04 23.47 -1.53
CA MET A 1 -14.99 22.79 -0.73
C MET A 1 -14.53 21.57 -1.51
N PRO A 2 -13.24 21.37 -1.76
CA PRO A 2 -12.76 20.14 -2.37
C PRO A 2 -13.05 18.96 -1.44
N PRO A 3 -13.42 17.77 -1.98
CA PRO A 3 -13.67 16.60 -1.17
C PRO A 3 -12.38 16.22 -0.42
N LEU A 4 -12.49 16.04 0.89
CA LEU A 4 -11.39 15.54 1.70
C LEU A 4 -10.94 14.17 1.19
N PRO A 5 -9.61 13.90 1.12
CA PRO A 5 -9.09 12.62 0.68
C PRO A 5 -9.64 11.48 1.55
N ALA A 6 -10.11 10.41 0.92
CA ALA A 6 -10.66 9.26 1.61
C ALA A 6 -9.58 8.64 2.54
N PRO A 7 -9.84 8.47 3.83
CA PRO A 7 -8.86 7.95 4.77
C PRO A 7 -8.54 6.48 4.50
N ALA A 8 -7.26 6.12 4.60
CA ALA A 8 -6.74 4.78 4.32
C ALA A 8 -7.28 3.70 5.29
N SER A 9 -7.60 4.07 6.52
CA SER A 9 -8.09 3.20 7.59
C SER A 9 -9.61 3.25 7.66
N ALA A 10 -10.26 2.10 7.89
CA ALA A 10 -11.71 2.03 8.07
C ALA A 10 -12.14 2.88 9.28
N ARG A 11 -11.33 2.89 10.36
CA ARG A 11 -11.55 3.72 11.54
C ARG A 11 -11.52 5.22 11.21
N LEU A 12 -10.54 5.66 10.43
CA LEU A 12 -10.43 7.06 9.97
C LEU A 12 -11.61 7.43 9.06
N ARG A 13 -11.98 6.54 8.14
CA ARG A 13 -13.14 6.74 7.26
C ARG A 13 -14.43 6.89 8.04
N PHE A 14 -14.66 6.00 9.02
CA PHE A 14 -15.81 6.09 9.88
C PHE A 14 -15.85 7.41 10.66
N GLY A 15 -14.74 7.81 11.27
CA GLY A 15 -14.64 9.06 12.02
C GLY A 15 -14.96 10.30 11.16
N HIS A 16 -14.41 10.36 9.94
CA HIS A 16 -14.68 11.46 9.00
C HIS A 16 -16.14 11.48 8.53
N ARG A 17 -16.75 10.30 8.27
CA ARG A 17 -18.15 10.25 7.85
C ARG A 17 -19.09 10.61 8.99
N LEU A 18 -18.80 10.18 10.22
CA LEU A 18 -19.54 10.57 11.41
C LEU A 18 -19.51 12.10 11.59
N ARG A 19 -18.32 12.71 11.51
CA ARG A 19 -18.16 14.16 11.57
C ARG A 19 -18.91 14.88 10.47
N HIS A 20 -18.77 14.43 9.23
CA HIS A 20 -19.50 15.00 8.07
C HIS A 20 -21.00 15.04 8.30
N TRP A 21 -21.61 13.92 8.70
CA TRP A 21 -23.04 13.84 8.92
C TRP A 21 -23.48 14.66 10.14
N ARG A 22 -22.69 14.68 11.21
CA ARG A 22 -22.96 15.54 12.37
C ARG A 22 -23.00 17.02 11.97
N GLU A 23 -22.01 17.49 11.22
CA GLU A 23 -21.91 18.87 10.75
C GLU A 23 -23.03 19.21 9.76
N ALA A 24 -23.39 18.28 8.86
CA ALA A 24 -24.52 18.42 7.95
C ALA A 24 -25.88 18.56 8.66
N ARG A 25 -26.00 18.05 9.89
CA ARG A 25 -27.17 18.23 10.77
C ARG A 25 -27.06 19.42 11.71
N GLY A 26 -26.00 20.22 11.62
CA GLY A 26 -25.79 21.39 12.48
C GLY A 26 -25.51 21.04 13.95
N LEU A 27 -25.11 19.80 14.25
CA LEU A 27 -24.91 19.36 15.63
C LEU A 27 -23.46 19.60 16.08
N SER A 28 -23.28 20.05 17.32
CA SER A 28 -21.98 20.01 18.01
C SER A 28 -21.64 18.59 18.46
N GLN A 29 -20.38 18.33 18.77
CA GLN A 29 -19.93 17.03 19.34
C GLN A 29 -20.62 16.73 20.67
N ALA A 30 -20.92 17.75 21.47
CA ALA A 30 -21.62 17.63 22.73
C ALA A 30 -23.09 17.22 22.54
N GLU A 31 -23.78 17.82 21.59
CA GLU A 31 -25.17 17.50 21.27
C GLU A 31 -25.29 16.09 20.68
N LEU A 32 -24.42 15.71 19.72
CA LEU A 32 -24.41 14.36 19.18
C LEU A 32 -24.11 13.34 20.31
N GLY A 33 -23.15 13.63 21.18
CA GLY A 33 -22.82 12.76 22.31
C GLY A 33 -24.05 12.56 23.21
N ARG A 34 -24.71 13.63 23.61
CA ARG A 34 -25.91 13.58 24.46
C ARG A 34 -27.03 12.76 23.81
N LEU A 35 -27.30 12.98 22.53
CA LEU A 35 -28.36 12.27 21.77
C LEU A 35 -28.05 10.77 21.63
N LEU A 36 -26.80 10.40 21.47
CA LEU A 36 -26.36 9.00 21.37
C LEU A 36 -26.10 8.34 22.73
N GLY A 37 -26.19 9.09 23.86
CA GLY A 37 -25.90 8.59 25.19
C GLY A 37 -24.42 8.40 25.46
N TYR A 38 -23.56 9.23 24.86
CA TYR A 38 -22.11 9.22 25.06
C TYR A 38 -21.58 10.59 25.49
N HIS A 39 -20.45 10.60 26.17
CA HIS A 39 -19.76 11.85 26.50
C HIS A 39 -19.16 12.47 25.23
N ASN A 40 -19.12 13.82 25.13
CA ASN A 40 -18.58 14.55 24.00
C ASN A 40 -17.14 14.15 23.65
N SER A 41 -16.30 13.84 24.67
CA SER A 41 -14.92 13.41 24.47
C SER A 41 -14.81 12.05 23.73
N LEU A 42 -15.84 11.19 23.80
CA LEU A 42 -15.89 9.96 23.02
C LEU A 42 -16.14 10.31 21.55
N ILE A 43 -17.13 11.16 21.26
CA ILE A 43 -17.44 11.57 19.88
C ILE A 43 -16.22 12.23 19.24
N SER A 44 -15.58 13.17 19.93
CA SER A 44 -14.34 13.82 19.46
C SER A 44 -13.23 12.82 19.15
N ARG A 45 -12.99 11.84 20.04
CA ARG A 45 -11.95 10.82 19.83
C ARG A 45 -12.28 9.86 18.69
N VAL A 46 -13.56 9.52 18.50
CA VAL A 46 -14.00 8.68 17.39
C VAL A 46 -13.87 9.42 16.04
N GLU A 47 -14.33 10.67 15.98
CA GLU A 47 -14.20 11.51 14.77
C GLU A 47 -12.74 11.72 14.33
N ASN A 48 -11.83 11.83 15.29
CA ASN A 48 -10.39 11.98 15.03
C ASN A 48 -9.64 10.62 14.98
N ALA A 49 -10.37 9.50 14.94
CA ALA A 49 -9.83 8.15 14.92
C ALA A 49 -8.85 7.84 16.07
N ARG A 50 -8.99 8.53 17.22
CA ARG A 50 -8.19 8.27 18.43
C ARG A 50 -8.82 7.19 19.32
N ARG A 51 -10.05 6.78 19.01
CA ARG A 51 -10.76 5.71 19.70
C ARG A 51 -11.64 4.94 18.71
N TRP A 52 -11.75 3.64 18.91
CA TRP A 52 -12.68 2.80 18.17
C TRP A 52 -14.13 3.15 18.51
N PRO A 53 -15.04 3.18 17.54
CA PRO A 53 -16.45 3.35 17.84
C PRO A 53 -16.95 2.16 18.68
N PRO A 54 -17.76 2.40 19.72
CA PRO A 54 -18.44 1.32 20.44
C PRO A 54 -19.40 0.55 19.52
N PRO A 55 -19.65 -0.75 19.76
CA PRO A 55 -20.45 -1.60 18.89
C PRO A 55 -21.84 -1.06 18.51
N GLY A 56 -22.52 -0.36 19.40
CA GLY A 56 -23.85 0.20 19.12
C GLY A 56 -23.85 1.59 18.49
N LEU A 57 -22.69 2.27 18.43
CA LEU A 57 -22.63 3.65 17.96
C LEU A 57 -22.94 3.80 16.46
N PRO A 58 -22.42 2.94 15.54
CA PRO A 58 -22.69 3.10 14.11
C PRO A 58 -24.16 3.04 13.74
N ALA A 59 -24.91 2.04 14.24
CA ALA A 59 -26.32 1.89 13.94
C ALA A 59 -27.17 3.03 14.53
N ARG A 60 -26.91 3.41 15.79
CA ARG A 60 -27.61 4.52 16.44
C ARG A 60 -27.33 5.88 15.79
N ALA A 61 -26.09 6.08 15.33
CA ALA A 61 -25.74 7.29 14.59
C ALA A 61 -26.40 7.32 13.21
N ASP A 62 -26.54 6.19 12.53
CA ASP A 62 -27.30 6.07 11.29
C ASP A 62 -28.76 6.49 11.45
N GLU A 63 -29.44 5.94 12.45
CA GLU A 63 -30.82 6.27 12.75
C GLU A 63 -30.99 7.75 13.10
N LEU A 64 -30.13 8.28 13.98
CA LEU A 64 -30.21 9.65 14.44
C LEU A 64 -29.90 10.68 13.36
N LEU A 65 -28.87 10.41 12.54
CA LEU A 65 -28.40 11.32 11.51
C LEU A 65 -29.04 11.08 10.15
N LEU A 66 -29.90 10.06 10.02
CA LEU A 66 -30.60 9.67 8.79
C LEU A 66 -29.64 9.51 7.61
N THR A 67 -28.61 8.68 7.79
CA THR A 67 -27.52 8.51 6.81
C THR A 67 -27.80 7.42 5.78
N GLY A 68 -28.97 6.77 5.86
CA GLY A 68 -29.37 5.71 4.93
C GLY A 68 -28.57 4.42 5.04
N GLY A 69 -28.02 4.10 6.20
CA GLY A 69 -27.24 2.88 6.44
C GLY A 69 -25.73 3.05 6.20
N GLU A 70 -25.26 4.24 5.83
CA GLU A 70 -23.86 4.46 5.47
C GLU A 70 -22.91 4.20 6.63
N LEU A 71 -23.22 4.69 7.84
CA LEU A 71 -22.37 4.50 9.01
C LEU A 71 -22.42 3.06 9.52
N ALA A 72 -23.57 2.41 9.45
CA ALA A 72 -23.71 0.99 9.78
C ALA A 72 -22.92 0.10 8.79
N ALA A 73 -22.94 0.42 7.50
CA ALA A 73 -22.13 -0.31 6.50
C ALA A 73 -20.62 -0.22 6.73
N LEU A 74 -20.14 0.86 7.34
CA LEU A 74 -18.73 1.02 7.70
C LEU A 74 -18.34 0.21 8.94
N TRP A 75 -19.30 -0.34 9.70
CA TRP A 75 -19.01 -1.06 10.95
C TRP A 75 -18.22 -2.36 10.73
N GLN A 76 -18.57 -3.15 9.72
CA GLN A 76 -17.85 -4.40 9.44
C GLN A 76 -16.37 -4.16 9.08
N PRO A 77 -16.02 -3.25 8.17
CA PRO A 77 -14.63 -2.88 7.94
C PRO A 77 -13.89 -2.38 9.19
N VAL A 78 -14.54 -1.56 10.03
CA VAL A 78 -13.96 -1.06 11.28
C VAL A 78 -13.71 -2.19 12.28
N ARG A 79 -14.64 -3.14 12.39
CA ARG A 79 -14.49 -4.31 13.27
C ARG A 79 -13.35 -5.21 12.80
N GLN A 80 -13.29 -5.50 11.51
CA GLN A 80 -12.21 -6.30 10.92
C GLN A 80 -10.84 -5.65 11.13
N GLU A 81 -10.72 -4.34 10.92
CA GLU A 81 -9.49 -3.61 11.19
C GLU A 81 -9.13 -3.66 12.68
N ARG A 82 -10.11 -3.52 13.58
CA ARG A 82 -9.88 -3.60 15.03
C ARG A 82 -9.45 -5.00 15.48
N GLU A 83 -10.11 -6.04 14.99
CA GLU A 83 -9.77 -7.45 15.26
C GLU A 83 -8.35 -7.74 14.78
N TYR A 84 -8.03 -7.33 13.57
CA TYR A 84 -6.72 -7.51 12.98
C TYR A 84 -5.61 -6.75 13.74
N LEU A 85 -5.83 -5.49 14.10
CA LEU A 85 -4.87 -4.73 14.90
C LEU A 85 -4.81 -5.23 16.36
N GLY A 86 -5.89 -5.81 16.88
CA GLY A 86 -5.90 -6.52 18.16
C GLY A 86 -5.03 -7.79 18.12
N GLU A 87 -5.10 -8.56 17.05
CA GLU A 87 -4.21 -9.70 16.81
C GLU A 87 -2.73 -9.29 16.70
N LEU A 88 -2.46 -8.12 16.09
CA LEU A 88 -1.10 -7.55 16.02
C LEU A 88 -0.60 -7.04 17.38
N ALA A 89 -1.50 -6.50 18.20
CA ALA A 89 -1.17 -5.96 19.54
C ALA A 89 -1.17 -7.02 20.65
N ALA A 90 -1.82 -8.16 20.41
CA ALA A 90 -1.82 -9.25 21.38
C ALA A 90 -0.46 -9.95 21.41
N PRO A 91 0.14 -10.16 22.59
CA PRO A 91 1.43 -10.87 22.70
C PRO A 91 1.27 -12.39 22.55
N THR A 92 0.40 -12.85 21.70
CA THR A 92 0.27 -14.26 21.32
C THR A 92 1.05 -14.52 20.05
N LEU A 93 2.37 -14.69 20.23
CA LEU A 93 3.19 -15.39 19.26
C LEU A 93 2.69 -16.84 19.22
N PRO A 94 2.33 -17.40 18.06
CA PRO A 94 2.37 -18.85 17.95
C PRO A 94 3.83 -19.26 18.22
N PRO A 95 4.07 -20.36 18.96
CA PRO A 95 5.42 -20.81 19.24
C PRO A 95 6.11 -21.12 17.90
N LEU A 96 7.12 -20.34 17.54
CA LEU A 96 8.18 -20.84 16.70
C LEU A 96 8.87 -21.89 17.57
N GLY A 97 8.73 -23.15 17.23
CA GLY A 97 9.24 -24.35 17.88
C GLY A 97 9.93 -24.13 19.23
N GLU A 98 9.47 -24.78 20.23
CA GLU A 98 9.89 -24.82 21.63
C GLU A 98 11.37 -24.47 21.89
N THR A 99 11.74 -23.21 21.79
CA THR A 99 12.86 -22.66 22.52
C THR A 99 12.27 -21.67 23.51
N GLY A 100 12.19 -22.07 24.77
CA GLY A 100 11.52 -21.39 25.86
C GLY A 100 12.16 -20.05 26.28
N ALA A 101 12.28 -19.12 25.36
CA ALA A 101 12.54 -17.72 25.65
C ALA A 101 11.22 -16.97 25.51
N GLY A 102 10.62 -16.63 26.64
CA GLY A 102 9.57 -15.62 26.73
C GLY A 102 10.01 -14.31 26.07
N PRO A 103 9.12 -13.33 25.85
CA PRO A 103 9.50 -12.03 25.32
C PRO A 103 10.69 -11.52 26.10
N PRO A 104 11.74 -11.00 25.43
CA PRO A 104 12.94 -10.58 26.11
C PRO A 104 12.52 -9.56 27.20
N THR A 105 12.70 -9.96 28.47
CA THR A 105 12.32 -9.16 29.65
C THR A 105 13.29 -8.01 29.90
N GLY A 106 14.32 -7.88 29.04
CA GLY A 106 15.32 -6.82 29.10
C GLY A 106 14.91 -5.60 28.28
N ARG A 107 15.29 -4.42 28.79
CA ARG A 107 15.25 -3.19 27.99
C ARG A 107 16.21 -3.33 26.82
N PRO A 108 15.77 -3.02 25.57
CA PRO A 108 16.72 -3.02 24.47
C PRO A 108 17.78 -1.96 24.70
N ASP A 109 19.04 -2.37 24.64
CA ASP A 109 20.18 -1.46 24.68
C ASP A 109 20.51 -0.91 23.29
N ALA A 110 21.40 0.06 23.21
CA ALA A 110 21.81 0.68 21.97
C ALA A 110 22.40 -0.34 20.97
N ALA A 111 23.08 -1.37 21.46
CA ALA A 111 23.66 -2.41 20.62
C ALA A 111 22.58 -3.27 19.97
N THR A 112 21.55 -3.67 20.71
CA THR A 112 20.38 -4.40 20.20
C THR A 112 19.65 -3.59 19.12
N PHE A 113 19.47 -2.27 19.31
CA PHE A 113 18.88 -1.42 18.28
C PHE A 113 19.72 -1.35 17.02
N ALA A 114 21.03 -1.20 17.13
CA ALA A 114 21.94 -1.17 15.98
C ALA A 114 21.86 -2.48 15.20
N VAL A 115 21.86 -3.64 15.90
CA VAL A 115 21.70 -4.96 15.27
C VAL A 115 20.38 -5.08 14.54
N LEU A 116 19.25 -4.70 15.16
CA LEU A 116 17.94 -4.77 14.51
C LEU A 116 17.83 -3.82 13.31
N GLY A 117 18.45 -2.63 13.40
CA GLY A 117 18.54 -1.73 12.25
C GLY A 117 19.30 -2.36 11.08
N HIS A 118 20.42 -3.00 11.35
CA HIS A 118 21.25 -3.69 10.34
C HIS A 118 20.51 -4.89 9.72
N LEU A 119 19.84 -5.70 10.55
CA LEU A 119 19.03 -6.81 10.09
C LEU A 119 17.89 -6.35 9.15
N LEU A 120 17.26 -5.21 9.43
CA LEU A 120 16.25 -4.65 8.56
C LEU A 120 16.81 -4.34 7.17
N ASP A 121 18.03 -3.80 7.08
CA ASP A 121 18.64 -3.51 5.78
C ASP A 121 19.02 -4.79 5.03
N VAL A 122 19.45 -5.83 5.74
CA VAL A 122 19.67 -7.18 5.17
C VAL A 122 18.38 -7.76 4.63
N TYR A 123 17.29 -7.69 5.39
CA TYR A 123 15.96 -8.16 4.92
C TYR A 123 15.45 -7.37 3.72
N ARG A 124 15.68 -6.06 3.65
CA ARG A 124 15.34 -5.25 2.48
C ARG A 124 16.11 -5.68 1.23
N ALA A 125 17.40 -5.94 1.37
CA ALA A 125 18.22 -6.46 0.29
C ALA A 125 17.75 -7.84 -0.17
N ALA A 126 17.47 -8.76 0.74
CA ALA A 126 16.93 -10.08 0.44
C ALA A 126 15.58 -10.00 -0.26
N ALA A 127 14.65 -9.19 0.26
CA ALA A 127 13.32 -8.99 -0.34
C ALA A 127 13.37 -8.43 -1.77
N ALA A 128 14.38 -7.62 -2.08
CA ALA A 128 14.58 -7.10 -3.43
C ALA A 128 14.94 -8.19 -4.46
N HIS A 129 15.51 -9.31 -4.02
CA HIS A 129 15.85 -10.45 -4.87
C HIS A 129 14.74 -11.49 -4.94
N THR A 130 14.14 -11.85 -3.78
CA THR A 130 13.22 -12.99 -3.68
C THR A 130 11.74 -12.61 -3.71
N GLY A 131 11.42 -11.31 -3.68
CA GLY A 131 10.04 -10.81 -3.55
C GLY A 131 9.52 -10.72 -2.12
N GLY A 132 10.30 -11.13 -1.13
CA GLY A 132 10.04 -10.89 0.29
C GLY A 132 8.94 -11.72 0.95
N GLU A 133 8.09 -12.45 0.23
CA GLU A 133 6.99 -13.22 0.82
C GLU A 133 7.46 -14.19 1.91
N GLN A 134 8.60 -14.82 1.70
CA GLN A 134 9.20 -15.78 2.64
C GLN A 134 9.71 -15.11 3.94
N LEU A 135 9.91 -13.80 3.92
CA LEU A 135 10.38 -13.02 5.07
C LEU A 135 9.23 -12.53 5.96
N ALA A 136 7.97 -12.74 5.56
CA ALA A 136 6.83 -12.16 6.27
C ALA A 136 6.81 -12.53 7.76
N ALA A 137 7.00 -13.80 8.10
CA ALA A 137 6.93 -14.28 9.49
C ALA A 137 8.01 -13.66 10.39
N VAL A 138 9.25 -13.59 9.91
CA VAL A 138 10.36 -13.02 10.69
C VAL A 138 10.22 -11.51 10.83
N LEU A 139 9.74 -10.81 9.80
CA LEU A 139 9.49 -9.37 9.84
C LEU A 139 8.35 -9.03 10.79
N GLU A 140 7.27 -9.80 10.77
CA GLU A 140 6.18 -9.69 11.74
C GLU A 140 6.65 -9.91 13.17
N HIS A 141 7.50 -10.92 13.39
CA HIS A 141 8.07 -11.18 14.71
C HIS A 141 8.82 -9.96 15.24
N HIS A 142 9.75 -9.41 14.46
CA HIS A 142 10.50 -8.23 14.89
C HIS A 142 9.62 -6.99 15.09
N ALA A 143 8.64 -6.77 14.20
CA ALA A 143 7.70 -5.65 14.34
C ALA A 143 6.89 -5.74 15.63
N ARG A 144 6.37 -6.95 15.97
CA ARG A 144 5.62 -7.19 17.22
C ARG A 144 6.51 -7.04 18.46
N THR A 145 7.74 -7.56 18.42
CA THR A 145 8.70 -7.41 19.51
C THR A 145 9.00 -5.94 19.80
N LEU A 146 9.27 -5.15 18.76
CA LEU A 146 9.50 -3.72 18.89
C LEU A 146 8.24 -2.98 19.36
N ALA A 147 7.05 -3.38 18.89
CA ALA A 147 5.78 -2.82 19.36
C ALA A 147 5.52 -3.12 20.86
N ALA A 148 5.92 -4.27 21.34
CA ALA A 148 5.86 -4.58 22.78
C ALA A 148 6.84 -3.70 23.58
N TRP A 149 8.06 -3.56 23.10
CA TRP A 149 9.09 -2.75 23.78
C TRP A 149 8.76 -1.25 23.85
N GLN A 150 8.00 -0.68 22.91
CA GLN A 150 7.62 0.74 22.96
C GLN A 150 6.87 1.13 24.23
N HIS A 151 6.15 0.18 24.88
CA HIS A 151 5.44 0.43 26.14
C HIS A 151 6.36 0.41 27.36
N ALA A 152 7.47 -0.34 27.28
CA ALA A 152 8.46 -0.45 28.35
C ALA A 152 9.66 0.50 28.16
N ALA A 153 9.78 1.14 26.99
CA ALA A 153 10.90 2.01 26.67
C ALA A 153 10.85 3.33 27.48
N PRO A 154 12.01 3.83 27.96
CA PRO A 154 12.12 5.17 28.50
C PRO A 154 11.63 6.21 27.49
N ARG A 155 11.12 7.36 28.00
CA ARG A 155 10.59 8.44 27.15
C ARG A 155 11.58 8.90 26.07
N GLU A 156 12.85 8.92 26.40
CA GLU A 156 13.95 9.35 25.49
C GLU A 156 14.18 8.38 24.32
N THR A 157 14.03 7.09 24.54
CA THR A 157 14.27 6.05 23.52
C THR A 157 12.98 5.58 22.83
N ALA A 158 11.82 5.86 23.39
CA ALA A 158 10.53 5.44 22.84
C ALA A 158 10.30 5.90 21.37
N PRO A 159 10.68 7.12 20.93
CA PRO A 159 10.56 7.50 19.53
C PRO A 159 11.40 6.64 18.60
N ALA A 160 12.64 6.32 18.96
CA ALA A 160 13.53 5.46 18.18
C ALA A 160 12.97 4.03 18.04
N VAL A 161 12.41 3.47 19.13
CA VAL A 161 11.75 2.16 19.11
C VAL A 161 10.57 2.16 18.15
N ARG A 162 9.72 3.20 18.23
CA ARG A 162 8.55 3.34 17.36
C ARG A 162 8.94 3.50 15.88
N SER A 163 9.95 4.31 15.60
CA SER A 163 10.48 4.48 14.25
C SER A 163 10.98 3.15 13.67
N LEU A 164 11.76 2.39 14.44
CA LEU A 164 12.24 1.09 14.00
C LEU A 164 11.09 0.09 13.83
N ALA A 165 10.12 0.05 14.75
CA ALA A 165 8.92 -0.78 14.63
C ALA A 165 8.13 -0.43 13.34
N ALA A 166 7.96 0.85 13.05
CA ALA A 166 7.28 1.32 11.84
C ALA A 166 8.01 0.89 10.56
N ARG A 167 9.34 0.93 10.55
CA ARG A 167 10.16 0.48 9.42
C ARG A 167 10.05 -1.04 9.21
N TYR A 168 9.99 -1.84 10.29
CA TYR A 168 9.71 -3.28 10.19
C TYR A 168 8.29 -3.55 9.72
N ALA A 169 7.30 -2.79 10.19
CA ALA A 169 5.92 -2.91 9.73
C ALA A 169 5.77 -2.55 8.23
N GLU A 170 6.51 -1.54 7.74
CA GLU A 170 6.56 -1.20 6.30
C GLU A 170 7.03 -2.40 5.48
N LEU A 171 8.12 -3.05 5.90
CA LEU A 171 8.67 -4.18 5.17
C LEU A 171 7.81 -5.46 5.34
N ALA A 172 7.22 -5.70 6.52
CA ALA A 172 6.26 -6.79 6.74
C ALA A 172 5.02 -6.62 5.86
N GLY A 173 4.48 -5.41 5.80
CA GLY A 173 3.38 -5.09 4.89
C GLY A 173 3.74 -5.33 3.43
N TRP A 174 4.97 -4.97 3.01
CA TRP A 174 5.46 -5.27 1.67
C TRP A 174 5.56 -6.79 1.41
N ALA A 175 6.08 -7.55 2.36
CA ALA A 175 6.17 -9.01 2.25
C ALA A 175 4.79 -9.66 2.08
N HIS A 176 3.79 -9.20 2.80
CA HIS A 176 2.41 -9.64 2.61
C HIS A 176 1.81 -9.20 1.28
N PHE A 177 2.13 -7.99 0.82
CA PHE A 177 1.67 -7.51 -0.48
C PHE A 177 2.27 -8.34 -1.64
N GLU A 178 3.55 -8.72 -1.54
CA GLU A 178 4.17 -9.64 -2.51
C GLU A 178 3.46 -11.00 -2.55
N GLY A 179 2.98 -11.49 -1.41
CA GLY A 179 2.16 -12.72 -1.30
C GLY A 179 0.67 -12.55 -1.65
N ASP A 180 0.24 -11.41 -2.21
CA ASP A 180 -1.18 -11.06 -2.51
C ASP A 180 -2.10 -11.10 -1.26
N ARG A 181 -1.52 -11.01 -0.06
CA ARG A 181 -2.24 -10.96 1.23
C ARG A 181 -2.57 -9.51 1.62
N ARG A 182 -3.46 -8.89 0.84
CA ARG A 182 -3.71 -7.43 0.85
C ARG A 182 -4.23 -6.92 2.18
N THR A 183 -5.13 -7.64 2.84
CA THR A 183 -5.67 -7.26 4.15
C THR A 183 -4.58 -7.21 5.21
N ARG A 184 -3.69 -8.22 5.23
CA ARG A 184 -2.54 -8.23 6.15
C ARG A 184 -1.55 -7.11 5.83
N ALA A 185 -1.26 -6.88 4.55
CA ALA A 185 -0.41 -5.77 4.13
C ALA A 185 -0.96 -4.42 4.61
N LEU A 186 -2.26 -4.18 4.42
CA LEU A 186 -2.91 -2.95 4.87
C LEU A 186 -2.84 -2.80 6.40
N GLY A 187 -3.07 -3.87 7.16
CA GLY A 187 -2.98 -3.84 8.62
C GLY A 187 -1.58 -3.43 9.10
N TRP A 188 -0.52 -4.03 8.54
CA TRP A 188 0.86 -3.66 8.86
C TRP A 188 1.20 -2.23 8.47
N TYR A 189 0.77 -1.77 7.29
CA TYR A 189 0.97 -0.37 6.88
C TYR A 189 0.22 0.61 7.79
N THR A 190 -0.97 0.26 8.27
CA THR A 190 -1.74 1.10 9.18
C THR A 190 -1.09 1.19 10.56
N ALA A 191 -0.67 0.05 11.14
CA ALA A 191 0.05 0.02 12.40
C ALA A 191 1.37 0.80 12.32
N GLY A 192 2.15 0.54 11.26
CA GLY A 192 3.40 1.27 11.01
C GLY A 192 3.20 2.78 10.90
N LEU A 193 2.14 3.21 10.23
CA LEU A 193 1.80 4.63 10.07
C LEU A 193 1.46 5.30 11.42
N GLU A 194 0.76 4.59 12.31
CA GLU A 194 0.49 5.07 13.66
C GLU A 194 1.81 5.23 14.46
N TRP A 195 2.70 4.25 14.39
CA TRP A 195 3.99 4.29 15.09
C TRP A 195 4.94 5.35 14.53
N ALA A 196 5.04 5.49 13.20
CA ALA A 196 5.87 6.50 12.55
C ALA A 196 5.42 7.91 12.94
N ARG A 197 4.11 8.18 12.91
CA ARG A 197 3.54 9.47 13.35
C ARG A 197 3.78 9.74 14.83
N ALA A 198 3.65 8.72 15.68
CA ALA A 198 3.92 8.83 17.12
C ALA A 198 5.42 9.05 17.43
N ALA A 199 6.31 8.76 16.48
CA ALA A 199 7.74 9.00 16.55
C ALA A 199 8.19 10.28 15.84
N ASP A 200 7.27 11.01 15.19
CA ASP A 200 7.57 12.13 14.27
C ASP A 200 8.53 11.75 13.13
N ASP A 201 8.50 10.47 12.72
CA ASP A 201 9.31 9.93 11.63
C ASP A 201 8.65 10.23 10.27
N GLN A 202 8.93 11.41 9.74
CA GLN A 202 8.37 11.88 8.47
C GLN A 202 8.79 10.99 7.27
N PRO A 203 10.05 10.54 7.15
CA PRO A 203 10.48 9.62 6.08
C PRO A 203 9.66 8.33 6.05
N THR A 204 9.54 7.64 7.20
CA THR A 204 8.78 6.40 7.29
C THR A 204 7.28 6.62 7.09
N THR A 205 6.75 7.75 7.57
CA THR A 205 5.34 8.17 7.32
C THR A 205 5.07 8.31 5.83
N ALA A 206 5.94 9.02 5.09
CA ALA A 206 5.81 9.19 3.64
C ALA A 206 5.91 7.84 2.90
N ALA A 207 6.86 6.98 3.28
CA ALA A 207 7.02 5.65 2.70
C ALA A 207 5.76 4.79 2.89
N LEU A 208 5.21 4.74 4.09
CA LEU A 208 4.00 3.98 4.41
C LEU A 208 2.76 4.48 3.65
N LEU A 209 2.61 5.79 3.49
CA LEU A 209 1.54 6.37 2.67
C LEU A 209 1.69 5.98 1.19
N ALA A 210 2.91 6.00 0.64
CA ALA A 210 3.18 5.56 -0.72
C ALA A 210 2.91 4.05 -0.91
N ARG A 211 3.22 3.21 0.10
CA ARG A 211 2.88 1.77 0.11
C ARG A 211 1.37 1.54 0.10
N GLN A 212 0.63 2.24 0.94
CA GLN A 212 -0.82 2.17 0.95
C GLN A 212 -1.42 2.62 -0.38
N SER A 213 -0.91 3.70 -0.97
CA SER A 213 -1.29 4.13 -2.32
C SER A 213 -1.10 3.01 -3.35
N THR A 214 0.07 2.36 -3.35
CA THR A 214 0.37 1.24 -4.25
C THR A 214 -0.60 0.07 -4.05
N LEU A 215 -0.94 -0.26 -2.80
CA LEU A 215 -1.91 -1.31 -2.48
C LEU A 215 -3.31 -0.98 -3.03
N HIS A 216 -3.76 0.26 -2.85
CA HIS A 216 -5.07 0.70 -3.35
C HIS A 216 -5.13 0.80 -4.88
N TRP A 217 -4.04 1.25 -5.53
CA TRP A 217 -3.91 1.18 -6.97
C TRP A 217 -4.04 -0.26 -7.48
N TRP A 218 -3.33 -1.19 -6.85
CA TRP A 218 -3.39 -2.62 -7.18
C TRP A 218 -4.78 -3.22 -6.97
N SER A 219 -5.52 -2.71 -5.99
CA SER A 219 -6.89 -3.12 -5.69
C SER A 219 -7.96 -2.43 -6.56
N GLY A 220 -7.57 -1.60 -7.52
CA GLY A 220 -8.49 -0.92 -8.42
C GLY A 220 -9.21 0.29 -7.83
N ALA A 221 -8.68 0.91 -6.78
CA ALA A 221 -9.25 2.06 -6.08
C ALA A 221 -8.45 3.36 -6.36
N PRO A 222 -8.59 3.97 -7.56
CA PRO A 222 -7.73 5.09 -7.99
C PRO A 222 -7.87 6.34 -7.12
N ALA A 223 -9.06 6.66 -6.64
CA ALA A 223 -9.29 7.87 -5.83
C ALA A 223 -8.56 7.77 -4.49
N THR A 224 -8.67 6.63 -3.81
CA THR A 224 -7.95 6.39 -2.54
C THR A 224 -6.44 6.33 -2.76
N ALA A 225 -6.00 5.68 -3.85
CA ALA A 225 -4.58 5.62 -4.21
C ALA A 225 -4.01 7.03 -4.43
N LEU A 226 -4.72 7.89 -5.16
CA LEU A 226 -4.29 9.25 -5.43
C LEU A 226 -4.18 10.08 -4.14
N ALA A 227 -5.21 10.05 -3.30
CA ALA A 227 -5.22 10.79 -2.05
C ALA A 227 -4.03 10.42 -1.14
N LEU A 228 -3.71 9.12 -1.07
CA LEU A 228 -2.56 8.63 -0.29
C LEU A 228 -1.22 9.04 -0.91
N ALA A 229 -1.10 9.02 -2.24
CA ALA A 229 0.10 9.45 -2.94
C ALA A 229 0.35 10.95 -2.77
N GLU A 230 -0.70 11.77 -2.79
CA GLU A 230 -0.62 13.21 -2.51
C GLU A 230 -0.19 13.48 -1.07
N ALA A 231 -0.75 12.75 -0.11
CA ALA A 231 -0.34 12.84 1.29
C ALA A 231 1.14 12.42 1.48
N ALA A 232 1.58 11.34 0.81
CA ALA A 232 2.98 10.93 0.82
C ALA A 232 3.90 12.01 0.23
N HIS A 233 3.52 12.59 -0.90
CA HIS A 233 4.29 13.64 -1.56
C HIS A 233 4.40 14.92 -0.71
N ALA A 234 3.30 15.31 -0.05
CA ALA A 234 3.29 16.46 0.85
C ALA A 234 4.13 16.21 2.12
N THR A 235 4.14 14.97 2.64
CA THR A 235 4.94 14.59 3.83
C THR A 235 6.44 14.56 3.50
N ALA A 236 6.82 14.14 2.31
CA ALA A 236 8.22 13.97 1.88
C ALA A 236 8.88 15.28 1.38
N ARG A 237 8.44 16.47 1.81
CA ARG A 237 8.83 17.78 1.22
C ARG A 237 10.33 17.98 0.99
N THR A 238 11.14 17.53 1.92
CA THR A 238 12.61 17.73 1.92
C THR A 238 13.37 16.49 1.46
N LEU A 239 12.67 15.44 0.98
CA LEU A 239 13.24 14.14 0.66
C LEU A 239 12.94 13.78 -0.82
N PRO A 240 13.76 14.28 -1.77
CA PRO A 240 13.52 14.08 -3.21
C PRO A 240 13.31 12.63 -3.61
N GLY A 241 14.04 11.68 -3.04
CA GLY A 241 13.89 10.26 -3.33
C GLY A 241 12.51 9.69 -2.93
N LEU A 242 11.98 10.08 -1.78
CA LEU A 242 10.62 9.68 -1.37
C LEU A 242 9.54 10.44 -2.14
N ARG A 243 9.78 11.72 -2.48
CA ARG A 243 8.89 12.48 -3.37
C ARG A 243 8.81 11.84 -4.76
N ALA A 244 9.93 11.39 -5.31
CA ALA A 244 9.94 10.66 -6.57
C ALA A 244 9.06 9.42 -6.52
N TRP A 245 9.16 8.65 -5.43
CA TRP A 245 8.31 7.48 -5.24
C TRP A 245 6.83 7.83 -5.09
N ALA A 246 6.49 8.87 -4.34
CA ALA A 246 5.13 9.37 -4.23
C ALA A 246 4.58 9.87 -5.57
N ALA A 247 5.42 10.53 -6.40
CA ALA A 247 5.05 10.96 -7.74
C ALA A 247 4.77 9.76 -8.67
N LEU A 248 5.54 8.67 -8.57
CA LEU A 248 5.24 7.41 -9.28
C LEU A 248 3.89 6.83 -8.84
N ALA A 249 3.59 6.85 -7.55
CA ALA A 249 2.31 6.38 -7.03
C ALA A 249 1.14 7.24 -7.54
N ARG A 250 1.31 8.57 -7.64
CA ARG A 250 0.34 9.50 -8.27
C ARG A 250 0.13 9.15 -9.75
N ALA A 251 1.21 8.90 -10.48
CA ALA A 251 1.12 8.54 -11.89
C ALA A 251 0.28 7.27 -12.11
N HIS A 252 0.53 6.23 -11.31
CA HIS A 252 -0.25 5.00 -11.37
C HIS A 252 -1.73 5.22 -11.01
N ALA A 253 -2.02 6.04 -10.01
CA ALA A 253 -3.39 6.36 -9.61
C ALA A 253 -4.13 7.13 -10.72
N HIS A 254 -3.50 8.14 -11.33
CA HIS A 254 -4.06 8.89 -12.45
C HIS A 254 -4.28 7.99 -13.68
N ALA A 255 -3.32 7.14 -14.03
CA ALA A 255 -3.46 6.21 -15.15
C ALA A 255 -4.63 5.23 -14.92
N LEU A 256 -4.78 4.71 -13.71
CA LEU A 256 -5.89 3.85 -13.35
C LEU A 256 -7.25 4.59 -13.35
N ALA A 257 -7.26 5.89 -13.09
CA ALA A 257 -8.45 6.75 -13.23
C ALA A 257 -8.77 7.11 -14.69
N GLY A 258 -7.86 6.87 -15.64
CA GLY A 258 -7.99 7.27 -17.04
C GLY A 258 -7.50 8.69 -17.35
N ALA A 259 -6.90 9.37 -16.38
CA ALA A 259 -6.39 10.74 -16.45
C ALA A 259 -4.97 10.77 -17.02
N ALA A 260 -4.84 10.64 -18.35
CA ALA A 260 -3.55 10.52 -19.03
C ALA A 260 -2.65 11.77 -18.87
N PRO A 261 -3.12 13.01 -19.03
CA PRO A 261 -2.25 14.19 -18.88
C PRO A 261 -1.64 14.30 -17.48
N GLU A 262 -2.44 13.98 -16.45
CA GLU A 262 -2.02 13.99 -15.05
C GLU A 262 -0.99 12.90 -14.77
N ALA A 263 -1.21 11.69 -15.33
CA ALA A 263 -0.28 10.57 -15.22
C ALA A 263 1.09 10.94 -15.80
N TRP A 264 1.13 11.59 -16.98
CA TRP A 264 2.38 11.99 -17.62
C TRP A 264 3.10 13.11 -16.85
N ARG A 265 2.36 14.08 -16.35
CA ARG A 265 2.95 15.12 -15.48
C ARG A 265 3.59 14.54 -14.22
N ALA A 266 2.91 13.58 -13.60
CA ALA A 266 3.43 12.92 -12.40
C ALA A 266 4.65 12.03 -12.70
N LEU A 267 4.71 11.34 -13.86
CA LEU A 267 5.89 10.60 -14.30
C LEU A 267 7.08 11.52 -14.57
N ALA A 268 6.87 12.62 -15.29
CA ALA A 268 7.94 13.59 -15.55
C ALA A 268 8.46 14.25 -14.26
N GLU A 269 7.58 14.47 -13.27
CA GLU A 269 7.99 14.92 -11.94
C GLU A 269 8.84 13.85 -11.24
N ALA A 270 8.43 12.57 -11.29
CA ALA A 270 9.17 11.46 -10.69
C ALA A 270 10.58 11.31 -11.29
N GLU A 271 10.71 11.45 -12.61
CA GLU A 271 12.00 11.44 -13.31
C GLU A 271 12.94 12.53 -12.80
N ARG A 272 12.46 13.78 -12.81
CA ARG A 272 13.26 14.93 -12.33
C ARG A 272 13.68 14.78 -10.87
N LEU A 273 12.77 14.32 -10.01
CA LEU A 273 13.04 14.11 -8.58
C LEU A 273 14.03 12.95 -8.36
N THR A 274 13.91 11.87 -9.14
CA THR A 274 14.84 10.74 -9.10
C THR A 274 16.26 11.20 -9.47
N GLU A 275 16.40 11.95 -10.55
CA GLU A 275 17.70 12.49 -10.97
C GLU A 275 18.29 13.45 -9.92
N ALA A 276 17.45 14.30 -9.31
CA ALA A 276 17.89 15.21 -8.27
C ALA A 276 18.41 14.45 -7.03
N ALA A 277 17.67 13.43 -6.59
CA ALA A 277 18.05 12.60 -5.46
C ALA A 277 19.35 11.83 -5.71
N LEU A 278 19.50 11.24 -6.91
CA LEU A 278 20.72 10.52 -7.28
C LEU A 278 21.95 11.46 -7.32
N ARG A 279 21.80 12.67 -7.86
CA ARG A 279 22.88 13.69 -7.86
C ARG A 279 23.26 14.14 -6.46
N ALA A 280 22.30 14.18 -5.53
CA ALA A 280 22.52 14.53 -4.14
C ALA A 280 23.06 13.37 -3.29
N GLY A 281 23.19 12.18 -3.85
CA GLY A 281 23.59 10.97 -3.10
C GLY A 281 22.54 10.50 -2.09
N GLU A 282 21.26 10.92 -2.27
CA GLU A 282 20.18 10.54 -1.39
C GLU A 282 19.69 9.11 -1.65
N PRO A 283 19.16 8.44 -0.62
CA PRO A 283 18.56 7.12 -0.80
C PRO A 283 17.31 7.24 -1.68
N VAL A 284 17.36 6.61 -2.85
CA VAL A 284 16.20 6.45 -3.74
C VAL A 284 15.77 4.98 -3.68
N PRO A 285 14.50 4.67 -3.38
CA PRO A 285 14.01 3.31 -3.46
C PRO A 285 14.25 2.72 -4.86
N GLY A 286 15.11 1.70 -4.95
CA GLY A 286 15.50 1.11 -6.23
C GLY A 286 16.54 1.91 -7.03
N ALA A 287 17.39 2.74 -6.40
CA ALA A 287 18.38 3.61 -7.04
C ALA A 287 19.22 2.91 -8.11
N ALA A 288 19.76 1.73 -7.81
CA ALA A 288 20.56 0.92 -8.75
C ALA A 288 19.78 0.52 -10.02
N ARG A 289 18.45 0.67 -10.02
CA ARG A 289 17.54 0.31 -11.08
C ARG A 289 16.57 1.45 -11.44
N ALA A 290 16.92 2.70 -11.11
CA ALA A 290 16.00 3.83 -11.24
C ALA A 290 15.43 3.98 -12.66
N ALA A 291 16.27 3.91 -13.71
CA ALA A 291 15.83 3.97 -15.10
C ALA A 291 14.91 2.79 -15.48
N LEU A 292 15.16 1.61 -14.91
CA LEU A 292 14.32 0.44 -15.11
C LEU A 292 12.96 0.61 -14.43
N VAL A 293 12.95 1.09 -13.19
CA VAL A 293 11.71 1.35 -12.42
C VAL A 293 10.83 2.37 -13.13
N LEU A 294 11.42 3.43 -13.67
CA LEU A 294 10.73 4.44 -14.49
C LEU A 294 10.16 3.83 -15.79
N GLY A 295 10.94 3.03 -16.51
CA GLY A 295 10.48 2.34 -17.71
C GLY A 295 9.31 1.39 -17.44
N VAL A 296 9.36 0.64 -16.34
CA VAL A 296 8.25 -0.21 -15.89
C VAL A 296 7.02 0.62 -15.48
N ALA A 297 7.23 1.79 -14.86
CA ALA A 297 6.14 2.68 -14.49
C ALA A 297 5.44 3.26 -15.72
N HIS A 298 6.18 3.73 -16.74
CA HIS A 298 5.61 4.16 -18.02
C HIS A 298 4.75 3.06 -18.64
N GLY A 299 5.31 1.86 -18.79
CA GLY A 299 4.60 0.73 -19.37
C GLY A 299 3.36 0.33 -18.57
N THR A 300 3.43 0.40 -17.25
CA THR A 300 2.30 0.11 -16.37
C THR A 300 1.19 1.17 -16.47
N CYS A 301 1.54 2.46 -16.52
CA CYS A 301 0.58 3.55 -16.74
C CYS A 301 -0.10 3.41 -18.10
N HIS A 302 0.64 3.14 -19.15
CA HIS A 302 0.07 2.87 -20.47
C HIS A 302 -0.87 1.67 -20.46
N ARG A 303 -0.53 0.57 -19.80
CA ARG A 303 -1.41 -0.61 -19.67
C ARG A 303 -2.73 -0.25 -18.95
N ASP A 304 -2.66 0.50 -17.89
CA ASP A 304 -3.84 0.88 -17.09
C ASP A 304 -4.71 1.90 -17.87
N LEU A 305 -4.11 2.83 -18.61
CA LEU A 305 -4.83 3.71 -19.52
C LEU A 305 -5.49 2.94 -20.67
N ALA A 306 -4.84 1.94 -21.26
CA ALA A 306 -5.46 1.07 -22.26
C ALA A 306 -6.70 0.35 -21.70
N LEU A 307 -6.62 -0.11 -20.43
CA LEU A 307 -7.74 -0.74 -19.75
C LEU A 307 -8.93 0.23 -19.55
N ARG A 308 -8.65 1.47 -19.19
CA ARG A 308 -9.68 2.47 -18.83
C ARG A 308 -10.29 3.17 -20.05
N THR A 309 -9.47 3.42 -21.06
CA THR A 309 -9.88 4.22 -22.24
C THR A 309 -10.23 3.37 -23.46
N GLY A 310 -9.88 2.07 -23.46
CA GLY A 310 -10.01 1.20 -24.64
C GLY A 310 -9.05 1.52 -25.79
N ARG A 311 -8.17 2.53 -25.67
CA ARG A 311 -7.30 2.98 -26.74
C ARG A 311 -6.15 2.00 -26.97
N THR A 312 -6.10 1.37 -28.13
CA THR A 312 -5.07 0.39 -28.51
C THR A 312 -3.67 1.01 -28.58
N ALA A 313 -3.56 2.31 -28.88
CA ALA A 313 -2.28 3.03 -28.86
C ALA A 313 -1.57 2.93 -27.50
N HIS A 314 -2.33 3.00 -26.39
CA HIS A 314 -1.77 2.80 -25.07
C HIS A 314 -1.32 1.35 -24.85
N ALA A 315 -2.04 0.35 -25.36
CA ALA A 315 -1.61 -1.04 -25.26
C ALA A 315 -0.29 -1.29 -25.99
N HIS A 316 -0.12 -0.73 -27.21
CA HIS A 316 1.12 -0.82 -27.95
C HIS A 316 2.29 -0.12 -27.25
N ALA A 317 2.07 1.08 -26.70
CA ALA A 317 3.08 1.78 -25.92
C ALA A 317 3.46 1.01 -24.64
N ALA A 318 2.49 0.38 -23.97
CA ALA A 318 2.77 -0.50 -22.83
C ALA A 318 3.68 -1.67 -23.20
N VAL A 319 3.43 -2.32 -24.36
CA VAL A 319 4.29 -3.40 -24.88
C VAL A 319 5.71 -2.89 -25.12
N ALA A 320 5.86 -1.72 -25.74
CA ALA A 320 7.19 -1.16 -26.03
C ALA A 320 7.98 -0.87 -24.73
N HIS A 321 7.37 -0.17 -23.77
CA HIS A 321 8.05 0.18 -22.51
C HIS A 321 8.35 -1.04 -21.63
N LEU A 322 7.38 -1.96 -21.44
CA LEU A 322 7.59 -3.16 -20.64
C LEU A 322 8.56 -4.13 -21.31
N GLY A 323 8.52 -4.25 -22.62
CA GLY A 323 9.47 -5.06 -23.38
C GLY A 323 10.90 -4.55 -23.28
N ALA A 324 11.10 -3.23 -23.44
CA ALA A 324 12.40 -2.59 -23.25
C ALA A 324 12.91 -2.74 -21.80
N ALA A 325 12.02 -2.63 -20.80
CA ALA A 325 12.38 -2.83 -19.42
C ALA A 325 12.77 -4.28 -19.11
N LEU A 326 12.01 -5.24 -19.66
CA LEU A 326 12.30 -6.67 -19.50
C LEU A 326 13.63 -7.06 -20.13
N GLY A 327 13.95 -6.52 -21.32
CA GLY A 327 15.23 -6.78 -21.98
C GLY A 327 16.47 -6.23 -21.27
N ARG A 328 16.27 -5.34 -20.28
CA ARG A 328 17.34 -4.83 -19.40
C ARG A 328 17.45 -5.58 -18.08
N LEU A 329 16.52 -6.47 -17.78
CA LEU A 329 16.50 -7.27 -16.56
C LEU A 329 17.23 -8.59 -16.82
N ASP A 330 18.27 -8.83 -16.06
CA ASP A 330 18.89 -10.15 -15.98
C ASP A 330 18.01 -11.05 -15.09
N GLU A 331 17.44 -12.09 -15.72
CA GLU A 331 16.58 -13.05 -15.04
C GLU A 331 17.32 -13.81 -13.93
N ALA A 332 18.61 -14.14 -14.15
CA ALA A 332 19.40 -14.85 -13.16
C ALA A 332 19.68 -13.99 -11.91
N VAL A 333 19.82 -12.67 -12.10
CA VAL A 333 20.09 -11.73 -11.00
C VAL A 333 18.81 -11.28 -10.30
N HIS A 334 17.68 -11.18 -11.04
CA HIS A 334 16.43 -10.62 -10.53
C HIS A 334 15.20 -11.46 -10.92
N PRO A 335 15.16 -12.76 -10.62
CA PRO A 335 14.13 -13.66 -11.14
C PRO A 335 12.71 -13.23 -10.77
N HIS A 336 12.49 -12.80 -9.53
CA HIS A 336 11.18 -12.36 -9.06
C HIS A 336 10.68 -11.11 -9.82
N TYR A 337 11.53 -10.09 -9.94
CA TYR A 337 11.13 -8.85 -10.60
C TYR A 337 10.98 -9.03 -12.11
N HIS A 338 11.83 -9.86 -12.73
CA HIS A 338 11.71 -10.27 -14.13
C HIS A 338 10.35 -10.94 -14.39
N ALA A 339 9.97 -11.94 -13.60
CA ALA A 339 8.68 -12.63 -13.72
C ALA A 339 7.48 -11.66 -13.54
N LEU A 340 7.58 -10.71 -12.61
CA LEU A 340 6.54 -9.70 -12.38
C LEU A 340 6.36 -8.78 -13.61
N VAL A 341 7.46 -8.29 -14.18
CA VAL A 341 7.44 -7.43 -15.39
C VAL A 341 6.96 -8.23 -16.60
N ALA A 342 7.40 -9.48 -16.74
CA ALA A 342 6.92 -10.39 -17.79
C ALA A 342 5.40 -10.62 -17.70
N GLY A 343 4.85 -10.82 -16.50
CA GLY A 343 3.41 -10.93 -16.28
C GLY A 343 2.64 -9.67 -16.72
N ARG A 344 3.19 -8.48 -16.44
CA ARG A 344 2.61 -7.21 -16.91
C ARG A 344 2.69 -7.06 -18.43
N LEU A 345 3.80 -7.48 -19.03
CA LEU A 345 3.99 -7.48 -20.50
C LEU A 345 3.00 -8.42 -21.19
N ALA A 346 2.77 -9.61 -20.63
CA ALA A 346 1.73 -10.53 -21.14
C ALA A 346 0.34 -9.87 -21.15
N GLY A 347 -0.01 -9.15 -20.06
CA GLY A 347 -1.25 -8.37 -20.01
C GLY A 347 -1.30 -7.24 -21.05
N ALA A 348 -0.18 -6.56 -21.31
CA ALA A 348 -0.09 -5.54 -22.35
C ALA A 348 -0.25 -6.15 -23.77
N TYR A 349 0.37 -7.30 -24.04
CA TYR A 349 0.17 -8.03 -25.29
C TYR A 349 -1.29 -8.44 -25.49
N ALA A 350 -1.93 -8.99 -24.47
CA ALA A 350 -3.34 -9.37 -24.56
C ALA A 350 -4.23 -8.17 -24.91
N ARG A 351 -3.97 -7.01 -24.31
CA ARG A 351 -4.70 -5.76 -24.60
C ARG A 351 -4.39 -5.15 -25.96
N ALA A 352 -3.22 -5.44 -26.50
CA ALA A 352 -2.81 -5.05 -27.87
C ALA A 352 -3.32 -6.02 -28.96
N GLY A 353 -4.10 -7.04 -28.60
CA GLY A 353 -4.57 -8.07 -29.53
C GLY A 353 -3.50 -9.09 -29.96
N ARG A 354 -2.32 -9.05 -29.33
CA ARG A 354 -1.19 -9.94 -29.65
C ARG A 354 -1.25 -11.21 -28.78
N HIS A 355 -2.29 -12.03 -29.00
CA HIS A 355 -2.65 -13.16 -28.13
C HIS A 355 -1.57 -14.25 -28.09
N GLU A 356 -0.95 -14.57 -29.22
CA GLU A 356 0.15 -15.55 -29.29
C GLU A 356 1.36 -15.10 -28.48
N ALA A 357 1.75 -13.82 -28.58
CA ALA A 357 2.85 -13.26 -27.81
C ALA A 357 2.53 -13.27 -26.30
N ALA A 358 1.29 -12.94 -25.91
CA ALA A 358 0.86 -13.03 -24.53
C ALA A 358 0.93 -14.47 -24.00
N ALA A 359 0.45 -15.45 -24.75
CA ALA A 359 0.51 -16.87 -24.38
C ALA A 359 1.96 -17.37 -24.25
N ALA A 360 2.85 -16.97 -25.19
CA ALA A 360 4.27 -17.32 -25.15
C ALA A 360 4.99 -16.76 -23.90
N VAL A 361 4.66 -15.54 -23.47
CA VAL A 361 5.21 -14.98 -22.23
C VAL A 361 4.64 -15.71 -21.01
N LEU A 362 3.33 -15.99 -20.98
CA LEU A 362 2.67 -16.68 -19.88
C LEU A 362 3.17 -18.12 -19.67
N SER A 363 3.56 -18.80 -20.73
CA SER A 363 4.10 -20.17 -20.64
C SER A 363 5.50 -20.24 -20.00
N ARG A 364 6.24 -19.12 -20.02
CA ARG A 364 7.56 -19.01 -19.38
C ARG A 364 7.51 -18.62 -17.91
N LEU A 365 6.37 -18.11 -17.45
CA LEU A 365 6.23 -17.78 -16.02
C LEU A 365 6.21 -19.06 -15.17
N PRO A 366 6.81 -19.04 -13.98
CA PRO A 366 6.81 -20.19 -13.08
C PRO A 366 5.40 -20.76 -12.89
N PRO A 367 5.18 -22.08 -13.09
CA PRO A 367 3.86 -22.66 -12.99
C PRO A 367 3.29 -22.59 -11.57
N ASP A 368 4.15 -22.65 -10.58
CA ASP A 368 3.91 -22.59 -9.14
C ASP A 368 3.99 -21.16 -8.58
N ALA A 369 4.11 -20.14 -9.44
CA ALA A 369 4.17 -18.74 -9.00
C ALA A 369 3.01 -18.40 -8.07
N THR A 370 3.35 -17.78 -6.94
CA THR A 370 2.43 -17.30 -5.91
C THR A 370 2.29 -15.77 -5.96
N GLY A 371 1.46 -15.23 -5.08
CA GLY A 371 1.40 -13.81 -4.81
C GLY A 371 1.13 -12.95 -6.05
N ARG A 372 1.89 -11.87 -6.19
CA ARG A 372 1.71 -10.86 -7.25
C ARG A 372 1.98 -11.42 -8.66
N ILE A 373 2.92 -12.33 -8.82
CA ILE A 373 3.19 -12.95 -10.13
C ILE A 373 1.98 -13.80 -10.57
N ALA A 374 1.44 -14.61 -9.67
CA ALA A 374 0.22 -15.37 -9.93
C ALA A 374 -0.98 -14.46 -10.25
N TYR A 375 -1.10 -13.34 -9.57
CA TYR A 375 -2.13 -12.35 -9.85
C TYR A 375 -2.00 -11.76 -11.27
N GLU A 376 -0.81 -11.28 -11.66
CA GLU A 376 -0.61 -10.76 -13.03
C GLU A 376 -0.84 -11.84 -14.09
N ARG A 377 -0.44 -13.07 -13.81
CA ARG A 377 -0.72 -14.21 -14.69
C ARG A 377 -2.22 -14.46 -14.86
N ARG A 378 -3.00 -14.49 -13.77
CA ARG A 378 -4.47 -14.64 -13.83
C ARG A 378 -5.11 -13.48 -14.58
N ARG A 379 -4.68 -12.25 -14.31
CA ARG A 379 -5.17 -11.03 -14.96
C ARG A 379 -4.91 -11.04 -16.46
N ALA A 380 -3.72 -11.40 -16.90
CA ALA A 380 -3.39 -11.52 -18.32
C ALA A 380 -4.22 -12.61 -19.02
N ARG A 381 -4.41 -13.77 -18.36
CA ARG A 381 -5.26 -14.85 -18.89
C ARG A 381 -6.72 -14.44 -19.03
N SER A 382 -7.28 -13.69 -18.10
CA SER A 382 -8.67 -13.20 -18.19
C SER A 382 -8.89 -12.29 -19.40
N TRP A 383 -7.87 -11.55 -19.81
CA TRP A 383 -7.93 -10.71 -21.01
C TRP A 383 -7.77 -11.50 -22.32
N LEU A 384 -7.10 -12.64 -22.29
CA LEU A 384 -7.06 -13.56 -23.41
C LEU A 384 -8.41 -14.27 -23.63
N GLY A 385 -9.08 -14.71 -22.53
CA GLY A 385 -10.37 -15.41 -22.61
C GLY A 385 -11.55 -14.50 -22.99
N GLY A 386 -11.53 -13.22 -22.61
CA GLY A 386 -12.60 -12.26 -22.91
C GLY A 386 -12.69 -11.83 -24.37
N SER A 387 -11.66 -12.09 -25.18
CA SER A 387 -11.63 -11.73 -26.61
C SER A 387 -12.47 -12.68 -27.50
N THR A 388 -12.91 -13.83 -26.99
CA THR A 388 -13.75 -14.77 -27.75
C THR A 388 -15.24 -14.46 -27.69
N ALA A 389 -15.67 -13.53 -26.78
CA ALA A 389 -17.08 -13.21 -26.53
C ALA A 389 -17.61 -12.00 -27.32
N HIS A 390 -16.76 -11.29 -28.08
CA HIS A 390 -17.18 -10.10 -28.84
C HIS A 390 -16.65 -10.14 -30.28
N ARG A 391 -17.01 -11.18 -31.02
CA ARG A 391 -16.99 -11.16 -32.49
C ARG A 391 -18.40 -10.73 -32.93
N PRO A 392 -18.62 -9.56 -33.51
CA PRO A 392 -19.91 -9.24 -34.12
C PRO A 392 -20.20 -10.28 -35.20
N PRO A 393 -21.45 -10.67 -35.42
CA PRO A 393 -21.81 -11.56 -36.49
C PRO A 393 -21.35 -10.93 -37.80
N ALA A 394 -20.69 -11.72 -38.64
CA ALA A 394 -20.38 -11.33 -40.01
C ALA A 394 -21.73 -11.14 -40.71
N ASP A 395 -22.00 -9.89 -41.06
CA ASP A 395 -23.13 -9.57 -41.94
C ASP A 395 -22.94 -10.31 -43.26
N GLY A 396 -23.92 -11.15 -43.57
CA GLY A 396 -24.06 -11.80 -44.86
C GLY A 396 -24.78 -10.89 -45.89
#